data_985625471baad10ae248ab8e0ff5621b
#
_entry.id   985625471baad10ae248ab8e0ff5621b
#
_cell.length_a   1.000
_cell.length_b   1.000
_cell.length_c   1.000
_cell.angle_alpha   90.00
_cell.angle_beta   90.00
_cell.angle_gamma   90.00
#
_symmetry.space_group_name_H-M   'P 1'
#
loop_
_entity.id
_entity.type
_entity.pdbx_description
1 polymer ?
#
loop_
_entity_poly.entity_id
_entity_poly.type
_entity_poly.pdbx_seq_one_letter_code
_entity_poly.pdbx_strand_id
1 'polypeptide(L)'
;KTKDAFKDWVSANTTEGYFVSAYEGVNPHGRVNKSNAPWKMHGLIADYDAVVTREEIVDGLARRTRTGFKPMFAHRTVSGNCRVVWMFEEPIAILPGVMKEFLGLLIKETNSKNLFPGLDDNIHRPEQYYCWMPPAIPFSEVPIKSTAIHNLLGQAVEKARRYRGEGDAAIPLDKVFERVQATYPGKWMGPFEVGARGPAFWNPESVNPTAAIVTETGMVAFSQERSFYNWADLFGSNWVREFQEDQYGGAISSFWFDGKYYWRRDLEGKWRSSEAGVAKQDIIGSFGLSGAPDLRGTLSQADEAMRRIRDSRIIDAPIPCLYDPREVLVQNGRRVLNISRLRLVQPAEGNHAWGEGFPWIANFLDKALDPHDSLTYLMAWLKRFYCSALEGRLVPGQAVFIAGPVGKGKTLFGSRIVASLMGGGSDASDYLVNGSAFNAELFEVAVWNVDDSSSANSME
;
A
#
# COMPACT_ATOMS: atom_id res chain seq x y z
N LYS A 1 31.46 18.21 -20.63
CA LYS A 1 31.84 18.93 -21.86
C LYS A 1 30.65 18.96 -22.80
N THR A 2 30.50 20.01 -23.60
CA THR A 2 29.45 20.16 -24.61
C THR A 2 29.55 19.06 -25.67
N LYS A 3 28.48 18.85 -26.44
CA LYS A 3 28.38 17.89 -27.54
C LYS A 3 29.51 18.09 -28.56
N ASP A 4 29.80 19.35 -28.87
CA ASP A 4 30.87 19.72 -29.81
C ASP A 4 32.26 19.42 -29.23
N ALA A 5 32.49 19.77 -27.97
CA ALA A 5 33.74 19.41 -27.29
C ALA A 5 33.97 17.89 -27.17
N PHE A 6 32.88 17.08 -27.11
CA PHE A 6 33.01 15.63 -27.15
C PHE A 6 33.36 15.14 -28.58
N LYS A 7 32.75 15.71 -29.62
CA LYS A 7 33.08 15.40 -31.01
C LYS A 7 34.52 15.74 -31.34
N ASP A 8 34.94 16.95 -30.95
CA ASP A 8 36.31 17.40 -31.16
C ASP A 8 37.32 16.50 -30.45
N TRP A 9 37.02 16.11 -29.22
CA TRP A 9 37.87 15.21 -28.45
C TRP A 9 37.91 13.80 -29.05
N VAL A 10 36.77 13.23 -29.48
CA VAL A 10 36.72 11.90 -30.14
C VAL A 10 37.50 11.91 -31.45
N SER A 11 37.50 13.04 -32.18
CA SER A 11 38.23 13.22 -33.44
C SER A 11 39.72 13.52 -33.23
N ALA A 12 40.11 13.95 -32.02
CA ALA A 12 41.52 14.22 -31.71
C ALA A 12 42.27 12.89 -31.51
N ASN A 13 43.44 12.76 -32.12
CA ASN A 13 44.35 11.62 -31.92
C ASN A 13 45.06 11.72 -30.55
N THR A 14 44.29 11.72 -29.45
CA THR A 14 44.83 11.75 -28.08
C THR A 14 45.00 10.34 -27.54
N THR A 15 45.99 10.15 -26.66
CA THR A 15 46.23 8.88 -25.95
C THR A 15 45.57 8.87 -24.57
N GLU A 16 44.89 9.96 -24.18
CA GLU A 16 44.24 10.09 -22.88
C GLU A 16 42.88 9.43 -22.88
N GLY A 17 42.62 8.54 -21.93
CA GLY A 17 41.34 7.92 -21.70
C GLY A 17 40.43 8.78 -20.77
N TYR A 18 39.14 8.74 -21.03
CA TYR A 18 38.15 9.41 -20.23
C TYR A 18 37.01 8.47 -19.84
N PHE A 19 36.36 8.78 -18.72
CA PHE A 19 35.10 8.13 -18.38
C PHE A 19 33.93 8.93 -18.95
N VAL A 20 33.07 8.27 -19.70
CA VAL A 20 31.86 8.85 -20.31
C VAL A 20 30.61 8.19 -19.77
N SER A 21 29.54 8.99 -19.66
CA SER A 21 28.22 8.51 -19.33
C SER A 21 27.21 9.06 -20.34
N ALA A 22 26.16 8.29 -20.61
CA ALA A 22 25.03 8.76 -21.40
C ALA A 22 24.09 9.69 -20.60
N TYR A 23 24.28 9.83 -19.30
CA TYR A 23 23.39 10.51 -18.38
C TYR A 23 24.07 11.65 -17.64
N GLU A 24 23.27 12.68 -17.35
CA GLU A 24 23.63 13.82 -16.52
C GLU A 24 22.57 13.99 -15.41
N GLY A 25 22.99 14.16 -14.16
CA GLY A 25 22.08 14.47 -13.06
C GLY A 25 21.61 15.94 -13.12
N VAL A 26 20.52 16.24 -12.45
CA VAL A 26 20.01 17.64 -12.34
C VAL A 26 21.00 18.54 -11.59
N ASN A 27 21.76 17.97 -10.66
CA ASN A 27 22.81 18.68 -9.97
C ASN A 27 24.14 18.51 -10.73
N PRO A 28 24.75 19.58 -11.28
CA PRO A 28 25.96 19.51 -12.11
C PRO A 28 27.19 18.97 -11.36
N HIS A 29 27.16 18.91 -10.03
CA HIS A 29 28.26 18.38 -9.20
C HIS A 29 27.93 17.00 -8.59
N GLY A 30 26.72 16.48 -8.82
CA GLY A 30 26.23 15.24 -8.21
C GLY A 30 26.44 14.02 -9.09
N ARG A 31 26.70 12.86 -8.46
CA ARG A 31 26.58 11.57 -9.14
C ARG A 31 25.15 11.35 -9.57
N VAL A 32 24.94 10.73 -10.72
CA VAL A 32 23.61 10.31 -11.14
C VAL A 32 23.09 9.26 -10.17
N ASN A 33 22.00 9.58 -9.47
CA ASN A 33 21.34 8.69 -8.51
C ASN A 33 19.83 8.98 -8.49
N LYS A 34 19.06 8.20 -7.76
CA LYS A 34 17.60 8.36 -7.71
C LYS A 34 17.14 9.71 -7.15
N SER A 35 17.92 10.33 -6.26
CA SER A 35 17.54 11.59 -5.61
C SER A 35 17.72 12.82 -6.50
N ASN A 36 18.50 12.72 -7.58
CA ASN A 36 18.67 13.80 -8.55
C ASN A 36 17.99 13.55 -9.90
N ALA A 37 16.92 12.77 -9.89
CA ALA A 37 16.02 12.62 -11.02
C ALA A 37 15.09 13.87 -11.16
N PRO A 38 14.57 14.18 -12.38
CA PRO A 38 14.82 13.47 -13.63
C PRO A 38 16.24 13.64 -14.15
N TRP A 39 16.77 12.60 -14.77
CA TRP A 39 18.10 12.66 -15.39
C TRP A 39 17.99 13.21 -16.80
N LYS A 40 19.04 13.90 -17.24
CA LYS A 40 19.21 14.23 -18.65
C LYS A 40 19.94 13.10 -19.34
N MET A 41 19.34 12.55 -20.39
CA MET A 41 19.93 11.51 -21.23
C MET A 41 20.36 12.12 -22.56
N HIS A 42 21.62 11.98 -22.92
CA HIS A 42 22.25 12.56 -24.10
C HIS A 42 22.34 11.58 -25.28
N GLY A 43 22.13 10.30 -25.01
CA GLY A 43 22.25 9.24 -26.01
C GLY A 43 22.19 7.85 -25.42
N LEU A 44 22.60 6.85 -26.21
CA LEU A 44 22.74 5.46 -25.78
C LEU A 44 24.20 5.02 -25.97
N ILE A 45 24.77 4.39 -24.96
CA ILE A 45 26.03 3.70 -25.01
C ILE A 45 25.75 2.21 -24.83
N ALA A 46 25.95 1.42 -25.90
CA ALA A 46 25.82 -0.02 -25.84
C ALA A 46 27.22 -0.65 -25.78
N ASP A 47 27.44 -1.42 -24.71
CA ASP A 47 28.69 -2.17 -24.50
C ASP A 47 28.47 -3.65 -24.84
N TYR A 48 29.36 -4.25 -25.60
CA TYR A 48 29.25 -5.64 -26.06
C TYR A 48 30.47 -6.41 -25.61
N ASP A 49 30.25 -7.51 -24.92
CA ASP A 49 31.28 -8.47 -24.53
C ASP A 49 31.65 -9.38 -25.72
N ALA A 50 31.86 -8.76 -26.87
CA ALA A 50 32.27 -9.44 -28.12
C ALA A 50 33.62 -8.92 -28.58
N VAL A 51 34.56 -9.82 -28.76
CA VAL A 51 35.83 -9.50 -29.41
C VAL A 51 35.58 -9.42 -30.92
N VAL A 52 35.72 -8.23 -31.48
CA VAL A 52 35.44 -7.93 -32.88
C VAL A 52 36.58 -7.13 -33.52
N THR A 53 36.81 -7.37 -34.80
CA THR A 53 37.75 -6.55 -35.57
C THR A 53 37.13 -5.21 -35.97
N ARG A 54 37.94 -4.27 -36.41
CA ARG A 54 37.47 -2.98 -36.91
C ARG A 54 36.58 -3.14 -38.14
N GLU A 55 36.92 -4.06 -39.02
CA GLU A 55 36.18 -4.37 -40.23
C GLU A 55 34.81 -4.96 -39.91
N GLU A 56 34.75 -5.88 -38.96
CA GLU A 56 33.47 -6.45 -38.46
C GLU A 56 32.58 -5.40 -37.82
N ILE A 57 33.16 -4.42 -37.12
CA ILE A 57 32.39 -3.30 -36.56
C ILE A 57 31.75 -2.48 -37.69
N VAL A 58 32.54 -2.06 -38.69
CA VAL A 58 32.04 -1.24 -39.80
C VAL A 58 30.97 -1.99 -40.59
N ASP A 59 31.20 -3.24 -40.92
CA ASP A 59 30.25 -4.10 -41.62
C ASP A 59 28.96 -4.34 -40.84
N GLY A 60 29.07 -4.63 -39.54
CA GLY A 60 27.92 -4.84 -38.66
C GLY A 60 27.03 -3.60 -38.54
N LEU A 61 27.67 -2.43 -38.39
CA LEU A 61 26.96 -1.16 -38.36
C LEU A 61 26.27 -0.84 -39.69
N ALA A 62 26.96 -1.06 -40.81
CA ALA A 62 26.39 -0.80 -42.13
C ALA A 62 25.19 -1.66 -42.47
N ARG A 63 25.18 -2.93 -42.06
CA ARG A 63 24.14 -3.90 -42.44
C ARG A 63 22.97 -3.94 -41.44
N ARG A 64 23.20 -3.66 -40.17
CA ARG A 64 22.23 -3.96 -39.09
C ARG A 64 21.59 -2.74 -38.45
N THR A 65 22.05 -1.50 -38.75
CA THR A 65 21.45 -0.27 -38.20
C THR A 65 20.23 0.16 -39.00
N ARG A 66 19.24 0.71 -38.31
CA ARG A 66 18.02 1.22 -38.95
C ARG A 66 18.19 2.66 -39.41
N THR A 67 17.50 3.00 -40.51
CA THR A 67 17.40 4.40 -40.99
C THR A 67 16.80 5.30 -39.89
N GLY A 68 17.42 6.44 -39.64
CA GLY A 68 17.01 7.37 -38.59
C GLY A 68 17.55 7.07 -37.19
N PHE A 69 18.10 5.86 -36.95
CA PHE A 69 18.70 5.43 -35.69
C PHE A 69 20.14 4.92 -35.88
N LYS A 70 20.92 5.63 -36.69
CA LYS A 70 22.31 5.28 -36.91
C LYS A 70 23.18 5.72 -35.72
N PRO A 71 24.15 4.89 -35.29
CA PRO A 71 25.15 5.30 -34.32
C PRO A 71 26.08 6.37 -34.89
N MET A 72 26.60 7.21 -34.02
CA MET A 72 27.60 8.22 -34.44
C MET A 72 29.01 7.67 -34.39
N PHE A 73 29.29 6.86 -33.39
CA PHE A 73 30.64 6.34 -33.18
C PHE A 73 30.57 4.87 -32.72
N ALA A 74 31.63 4.14 -33.04
CA ALA A 74 31.96 2.90 -32.39
C ALA A 74 33.39 2.97 -31.83
N HIS A 75 33.68 2.13 -30.86
CA HIS A 75 34.96 2.07 -30.18
C HIS A 75 35.31 0.61 -29.88
N ARG A 76 36.55 0.23 -30.16
CA ARG A 76 37.09 -1.03 -29.72
C ARG A 76 37.85 -0.81 -28.42
N THR A 77 37.47 -1.50 -27.37
CA THR A 77 38.12 -1.39 -26.06
C THR A 77 39.49 -2.04 -26.06
N VAL A 78 40.31 -1.81 -25.04
CA VAL A 78 41.63 -2.45 -24.89
C VAL A 78 41.52 -3.98 -24.84
N SER A 79 40.44 -4.50 -24.26
CA SER A 79 40.14 -5.94 -24.23
C SER A 79 39.65 -6.51 -25.56
N GLY A 80 39.46 -5.67 -26.56
CA GLY A 80 38.97 -6.07 -27.88
C GLY A 80 37.45 -6.04 -28.02
N ASN A 81 36.71 -5.73 -26.94
CA ASN A 81 35.27 -5.60 -26.94
C ASN A 81 34.79 -4.37 -27.72
N CYS A 82 33.51 -4.30 -28.08
CA CYS A 82 32.97 -3.23 -28.89
C CYS A 82 32.01 -2.36 -28.08
N ARG A 83 32.13 -1.04 -28.25
CA ARG A 83 31.13 -0.06 -27.80
C ARG A 83 30.57 0.71 -28.97
N VAL A 84 29.25 0.95 -28.91
CA VAL A 84 28.55 1.72 -29.93
C VAL A 84 27.80 2.85 -29.28
N VAL A 85 27.92 4.06 -29.83
CA VAL A 85 27.34 5.29 -29.24
C VAL A 85 26.39 5.92 -30.23
N TRP A 86 25.15 6.09 -29.77
CA TRP A 86 24.14 6.93 -30.41
C TRP A 86 24.04 8.24 -29.63
N MET A 87 23.98 9.36 -30.31
CA MET A 87 23.75 10.65 -29.68
C MET A 87 22.40 11.19 -30.10
N PHE A 88 21.71 11.83 -29.19
CA PHE A 88 20.48 12.59 -29.47
C PHE A 88 20.83 13.98 -29.97
N GLU A 89 19.97 14.54 -30.81
CA GLU A 89 20.06 15.94 -31.27
C GLU A 89 20.03 16.90 -30.09
N GLU A 90 19.12 16.64 -29.14
CA GLU A 90 19.02 17.34 -27.85
C GLU A 90 18.86 16.32 -26.71
N PRO A 91 19.41 16.62 -25.51
CA PRO A 91 19.21 15.77 -24.36
C PRO A 91 17.76 15.78 -23.90
N ILE A 92 17.26 14.62 -23.44
CA ILE A 92 15.91 14.49 -22.90
C ILE A 92 15.93 14.31 -21.39
N ALA A 93 14.91 14.86 -20.72
CA ALA A 93 14.66 14.56 -19.30
C ALA A 93 13.92 13.21 -19.20
N ILE A 94 14.48 12.28 -18.43
CA ILE A 94 13.89 10.95 -18.22
C ILE A 94 13.69 10.66 -16.74
N LEU A 95 12.50 10.17 -16.41
CA LEU A 95 12.15 9.78 -15.05
C LEU A 95 12.57 8.34 -14.77
N PRO A 96 13.00 8.00 -13.55
CA PRO A 96 13.40 6.65 -13.16
C PRO A 96 12.34 5.60 -13.51
N GLY A 97 11.08 5.94 -13.30
CA GLY A 97 9.97 5.05 -13.56
C GLY A 97 9.65 4.78 -15.03
N VAL A 98 10.18 5.59 -15.93
CA VAL A 98 9.99 5.48 -17.39
C VAL A 98 11.19 4.84 -18.07
N MET A 99 12.35 4.89 -17.43
CA MET A 99 13.64 4.52 -18.02
C MET A 99 13.65 3.13 -18.63
N LYS A 100 13.16 2.11 -17.91
CA LYS A 100 13.17 0.72 -18.40
C LYS A 100 12.40 0.58 -19.71
N GLU A 101 11.20 1.18 -19.78
CA GLU A 101 10.35 1.10 -20.97
C GLU A 101 10.94 1.90 -22.13
N PHE A 102 11.50 3.07 -21.84
CA PHE A 102 12.15 3.91 -22.84
C PHE A 102 13.38 3.21 -23.44
N LEU A 103 14.25 2.67 -22.60
CA LEU A 103 15.42 1.92 -23.07
C LEU A 103 15.02 0.68 -23.87
N GLY A 104 13.99 -0.05 -23.47
CA GLY A 104 13.47 -1.18 -24.22
C GLY A 104 13.04 -0.79 -25.65
N LEU A 105 12.35 0.33 -25.80
CA LEU A 105 11.97 0.87 -27.10
C LEU A 105 13.19 1.35 -27.90
N LEU A 106 14.09 2.08 -27.26
CA LEU A 106 15.29 2.60 -27.91
C LEU A 106 16.21 1.46 -28.41
N ILE A 107 16.42 0.43 -27.60
CA ILE A 107 17.17 -0.79 -27.98
C ILE A 107 16.54 -1.47 -29.20
N LYS A 108 15.20 -1.52 -29.25
CA LYS A 108 14.47 -2.07 -30.39
C LYS A 108 14.66 -1.22 -31.66
N GLU A 109 14.54 0.09 -31.57
CA GLU A 109 14.66 0.98 -32.73
C GLU A 109 16.10 1.15 -33.20
N THR A 110 17.07 1.19 -32.30
CA THR A 110 18.49 1.17 -32.66
C THR A 110 18.98 -0.20 -33.16
N ASN A 111 18.18 -1.25 -32.95
CA ASN A 111 18.54 -2.65 -33.17
C ASN A 111 19.84 -3.08 -32.43
N SER A 112 20.16 -2.36 -31.34
CA SER A 112 21.42 -2.57 -30.60
C SER A 112 21.56 -3.99 -30.07
N LYS A 113 20.49 -4.68 -29.71
CA LYS A 113 20.53 -6.08 -29.25
C LYS A 113 21.09 -7.06 -30.29
N ASN A 114 20.98 -6.75 -31.58
CA ASN A 114 21.35 -7.64 -32.68
C ASN A 114 22.57 -7.15 -33.46
N LEU A 115 23.21 -6.04 -33.02
CA LEU A 115 24.42 -5.55 -33.73
C LEU A 115 25.59 -6.49 -33.52
N PHE A 116 25.88 -6.81 -32.27
CA PHE A 116 26.94 -7.71 -31.86
C PHE A 116 26.46 -8.61 -30.73
N PRO A 117 27.04 -9.79 -30.50
CA PRO A 117 26.70 -10.62 -29.34
C PRO A 117 27.17 -10.00 -28.04
N GLY A 118 26.55 -10.42 -26.93
CA GLY A 118 26.97 -10.04 -25.58
C GLY A 118 26.67 -8.58 -25.18
N LEU A 119 25.52 -8.03 -25.59
CA LEU A 119 25.09 -6.72 -25.10
C LEU A 119 24.98 -6.73 -23.57
N ASP A 120 25.71 -5.83 -22.91
CA ASP A 120 25.69 -5.71 -21.44
C ASP A 120 24.32 -5.20 -20.94
N ASP A 121 23.72 -5.93 -20.00
CA ASP A 121 22.46 -5.55 -19.38
C ASP A 121 22.57 -4.29 -18.48
N ASN A 122 23.80 -3.88 -18.11
CA ASN A 122 24.02 -2.68 -17.28
C ASN A 122 23.74 -1.35 -17.99
N ILE A 123 23.47 -1.34 -19.28
CA ILE A 123 23.04 -0.13 -20.01
C ILE A 123 21.77 0.51 -19.38
N HIS A 124 21.04 -0.22 -18.55
CA HIS A 124 19.90 0.29 -17.80
C HIS A 124 20.27 1.10 -16.55
N ARG A 125 21.55 1.15 -16.18
CA ARG A 125 22.03 1.85 -14.98
C ARG A 125 22.53 3.24 -15.31
N PRO A 126 21.86 4.30 -14.88
CA PRO A 126 22.29 5.68 -15.12
C PRO A 126 23.64 5.99 -14.48
N GLU A 127 23.99 5.25 -13.44
CA GLU A 127 25.26 5.40 -12.72
C GLU A 127 26.45 4.79 -13.44
N GLN A 128 26.22 4.10 -14.57
CA GLN A 128 27.27 3.44 -15.33
C GLN A 128 28.14 4.46 -16.07
N TYR A 129 29.46 4.31 -15.89
CA TYR A 129 30.48 5.07 -16.59
C TYR A 129 31.33 4.11 -17.40
N TYR A 130 31.66 4.51 -18.64
CA TYR A 130 32.45 3.72 -19.56
C TYR A 130 33.79 4.38 -19.78
N CYS A 131 34.88 3.61 -19.68
CA CYS A 131 36.20 4.09 -20.08
C CYS A 131 36.25 4.18 -21.60
N TRP A 132 36.58 5.35 -22.11
CA TRP A 132 36.73 5.60 -23.53
C TRP A 132 38.18 5.93 -23.86
N MET A 133 38.74 5.23 -24.83
CA MET A 133 40.10 5.47 -25.35
C MET A 133 40.05 5.65 -26.86
N PRO A 134 40.63 6.72 -27.41
CA PRO A 134 40.77 6.90 -28.88
C PRO A 134 41.65 5.79 -29.51
N PRO A 135 41.51 5.55 -30.83
CA PRO A 135 40.68 6.23 -31.81
C PRO A 135 39.25 5.67 -31.84
N ALA A 136 38.26 6.53 -32.06
CA ALA A 136 36.91 6.12 -32.39
C ALA A 136 36.77 5.78 -33.88
N ILE A 137 35.78 4.97 -34.19
CA ILE A 137 35.33 4.67 -35.55
C ILE A 137 34.11 5.55 -35.83
N PRO A 138 34.22 6.66 -36.58
CA PRO A 138 33.08 7.46 -36.95
C PRO A 138 32.20 6.69 -37.94
N PHE A 139 30.87 6.79 -37.78
CA PHE A 139 29.94 6.11 -38.67
C PHE A 139 28.86 7.05 -39.24
N SER A 140 28.25 7.90 -38.39
CA SER A 140 27.26 8.88 -38.83
C SER A 140 27.55 10.25 -38.21
N GLU A 141 27.39 11.31 -38.97
CA GLU A 141 27.49 12.69 -38.48
C GLU A 141 26.16 13.19 -37.94
N VAL A 142 25.06 12.48 -38.24
CA VAL A 142 23.69 12.91 -37.88
C VAL A 142 23.24 12.23 -36.61
N PRO A 143 22.93 13.00 -35.53
CA PRO A 143 22.35 12.44 -34.32
C PRO A 143 20.91 12.00 -34.57
N ILE A 144 20.37 11.19 -33.64
CA ILE A 144 18.94 10.84 -33.64
C ILE A 144 18.14 12.10 -33.41
N LYS A 145 17.15 12.36 -34.25
CA LYS A 145 16.31 13.57 -34.18
C LYS A 145 15.48 13.61 -32.91
N SER A 146 15.36 14.79 -32.32
CA SER A 146 14.57 15.03 -31.11
C SER A 146 13.12 14.57 -31.25
N THR A 147 12.50 14.74 -32.43
CA THR A 147 11.12 14.28 -32.67
C THR A 147 10.97 12.76 -32.54
N ALA A 148 11.95 11.97 -33.04
CA ALA A 148 11.92 10.52 -32.89
C ALA A 148 12.06 10.10 -31.42
N ILE A 149 12.95 10.75 -30.69
CA ILE A 149 13.19 10.46 -29.26
C ILE A 149 11.99 10.84 -28.41
N HIS A 150 11.37 12.02 -28.63
CA HIS A 150 10.14 12.41 -27.91
C HIS A 150 8.98 11.47 -28.18
N ASN A 151 8.84 10.95 -29.42
CA ASN A 151 7.82 9.93 -29.72
C ASN A 151 8.04 8.63 -28.94
N LEU A 152 9.30 8.16 -28.85
CA LEU A 152 9.63 6.97 -28.03
C LEU A 152 9.42 7.24 -26.54
N LEU A 153 9.76 8.42 -26.05
CA LEU A 153 9.52 8.80 -24.67
C LEU A 153 8.02 8.84 -24.34
N GLY A 154 7.20 9.39 -25.24
CA GLY A 154 5.74 9.39 -25.09
C GLY A 154 5.16 7.99 -24.98
N GLN A 155 5.58 7.07 -25.86
CA GLN A 155 5.18 5.65 -25.81
C GLN A 155 5.64 4.97 -24.50
N ALA A 156 6.85 5.27 -24.05
CA ALA A 156 7.41 4.71 -22.83
C ALA A 156 6.66 5.21 -21.57
N VAL A 157 6.32 6.51 -21.53
CA VAL A 157 5.51 7.09 -20.44
C VAL A 157 4.14 6.42 -20.38
N GLU A 158 3.47 6.27 -21.52
CA GLU A 158 2.17 5.62 -21.59
C GLU A 158 2.23 4.17 -21.12
N LYS A 159 3.25 3.44 -21.56
CA LYS A 159 3.46 2.05 -21.16
C LYS A 159 3.81 1.92 -19.66
N ALA A 160 4.70 2.79 -19.15
CA ALA A 160 5.08 2.81 -17.75
C ALA A 160 3.91 3.15 -16.82
N ARG A 161 3.02 4.08 -17.24
CA ARG A 161 1.78 4.41 -16.53
C ARG A 161 0.89 3.19 -16.39
N ARG A 162 0.67 2.43 -17.47
CA ARG A 162 -0.13 1.20 -17.44
C ARG A 162 0.43 0.17 -16.46
N TYR A 163 1.74 -0.09 -16.50
CA TYR A 163 2.37 -1.04 -15.59
C TYR A 163 2.29 -0.64 -14.11
N ARG A 164 2.14 0.65 -13.82
CA ARG A 164 2.10 1.18 -12.45
C ARG A 164 0.69 1.53 -11.99
N GLY A 165 -0.30 1.37 -12.85
CA GLY A 165 -1.67 1.78 -12.58
C GLY A 165 -1.84 3.30 -12.46
N GLU A 166 -0.86 4.11 -12.87
CA GLU A 166 -1.02 5.54 -12.94
C GLU A 166 -1.97 5.92 -14.08
N GLY A 167 -3.14 6.46 -13.73
CA GLY A 167 -4.23 6.72 -14.64
C GLY A 167 -5.11 5.50 -14.95
N ASP A 168 -4.69 4.30 -14.53
CA ASP A 168 -5.44 3.06 -14.62
C ASP A 168 -5.96 2.68 -13.21
N ALA A 169 -6.69 3.59 -12.56
CA ALA A 169 -7.27 3.31 -11.25
C ALA A 169 -8.26 2.15 -11.34
N ALA A 170 -8.07 1.14 -10.51
CA ALA A 170 -9.07 0.10 -10.29
C ALA A 170 -10.22 0.72 -9.47
N ILE A 171 -11.25 1.19 -10.18
CA ILE A 171 -12.47 1.69 -9.58
C ILE A 171 -13.48 0.53 -9.56
N PRO A 172 -14.22 0.30 -8.47
CA PRO A 172 -15.27 -0.70 -8.44
C PRO A 172 -16.23 -0.55 -9.63
N LEU A 173 -16.45 -1.65 -10.35
CA LEU A 173 -17.16 -1.62 -11.63
C LEU A 173 -18.64 -1.19 -11.49
N ASP A 174 -19.25 -1.37 -10.33
CA ASP A 174 -20.55 -0.82 -10.00
C ASP A 174 -20.56 0.72 -10.04
N LYS A 175 -19.52 1.35 -9.50
CA LYS A 175 -19.34 2.82 -9.54
C LYS A 175 -19.02 3.32 -10.95
N VAL A 176 -18.21 2.57 -11.69
CA VAL A 176 -17.97 2.85 -13.10
C VAL A 176 -19.27 2.75 -13.89
N PHE A 177 -20.07 1.71 -13.66
CA PHE A 177 -21.35 1.51 -14.35
C PHE A 177 -22.35 2.61 -14.02
N GLU A 178 -22.48 3.03 -12.75
CA GLU A 178 -23.27 4.21 -12.36
C GLU A 178 -22.85 5.45 -13.19
N ARG A 179 -21.52 5.64 -13.34
CA ARG A 179 -20.99 6.77 -14.14
C ARG A 179 -21.27 6.61 -15.62
N VAL A 180 -21.17 5.39 -16.17
CA VAL A 180 -21.55 5.11 -17.58
C VAL A 180 -23.02 5.47 -17.80
N GLN A 181 -23.92 5.01 -16.94
CA GLN A 181 -25.36 5.30 -17.08
C GLN A 181 -25.67 6.78 -16.93
N ALA A 182 -24.97 7.50 -16.06
CA ALA A 182 -25.13 8.95 -15.89
C ALA A 182 -24.62 9.76 -17.10
N THR A 183 -23.49 9.32 -17.71
CA THR A 183 -22.84 10.07 -18.80
C THR A 183 -23.33 9.64 -20.17
N TYR A 184 -23.67 8.38 -20.34
CA TYR A 184 -24.07 7.75 -21.60
C TYR A 184 -25.33 6.89 -21.41
N PRO A 185 -26.47 7.49 -21.06
CA PRO A 185 -27.69 6.76 -20.69
C PRO A 185 -28.15 5.82 -21.81
N GLY A 186 -28.41 4.55 -21.44
CA GLY A 186 -28.90 3.53 -22.36
C GLY A 186 -27.90 2.99 -23.39
N LYS A 187 -26.67 3.46 -23.38
CA LYS A 187 -25.63 2.97 -24.32
C LYS A 187 -25.09 1.60 -23.93
N TRP A 188 -25.09 1.22 -22.68
CA TRP A 188 -24.71 -0.11 -22.20
C TRP A 188 -25.87 -0.77 -21.48
N MET A 189 -26.34 -1.91 -22.00
CA MET A 189 -27.54 -2.59 -21.49
C MET A 189 -27.30 -4.02 -20.96
N GLY A 190 -26.05 -4.46 -20.97
CA GLY A 190 -25.67 -5.79 -20.43
C GLY A 190 -25.01 -5.75 -19.06
N PRO A 191 -24.56 -6.87 -18.53
CA PRO A 191 -23.73 -6.91 -17.34
C PRO A 191 -22.45 -6.10 -17.55
N PHE A 192 -22.03 -5.37 -16.53
CA PHE A 192 -20.82 -4.53 -16.57
C PHE A 192 -19.77 -5.17 -15.64
N GLU A 193 -19.10 -6.19 -16.14
CA GLU A 193 -18.12 -7.00 -15.41
C GLU A 193 -16.87 -7.24 -16.27
N VAL A 194 -15.76 -7.62 -15.66
CA VAL A 194 -14.51 -7.90 -16.38
C VAL A 194 -14.75 -8.98 -17.43
N GLY A 195 -14.37 -8.68 -18.67
CA GLY A 195 -14.57 -9.54 -19.83
C GLY A 195 -15.91 -9.37 -20.54
N ALA A 196 -16.86 -8.62 -19.99
CA ALA A 196 -18.12 -8.32 -20.66
C ALA A 196 -17.86 -7.49 -21.93
N ARG A 197 -18.57 -7.86 -23.01
CA ARG A 197 -18.50 -7.17 -24.30
C ARG A 197 -19.69 -6.25 -24.49
N GLY A 198 -19.44 -5.08 -25.05
CA GLY A 198 -20.47 -4.10 -25.32
C GLY A 198 -20.03 -3.05 -26.34
N PRO A 199 -20.85 -2.04 -26.58
CA PRO A 199 -20.52 -0.95 -27.50
C PRO A 199 -19.41 -0.07 -26.95
N ALA A 200 -18.65 0.58 -27.82
CA ALA A 200 -17.74 1.67 -27.44
C ALA A 200 -18.57 2.92 -27.15
N PHE A 201 -19.21 2.98 -25.98
CA PHE A 201 -20.23 3.98 -25.61
C PHE A 201 -19.74 5.44 -25.69
N TRP A 202 -18.42 5.65 -25.56
CA TRP A 202 -17.79 6.96 -25.67
C TRP A 202 -17.65 7.46 -27.11
N ASN A 203 -17.79 6.57 -28.11
CA ASN A 203 -17.76 6.94 -29.51
C ASN A 203 -19.19 6.95 -30.11
N PRO A 204 -19.76 8.13 -30.43
CA PRO A 204 -21.10 8.22 -30.96
C PRO A 204 -21.27 7.57 -32.35
N GLU A 205 -20.17 7.40 -33.10
CA GLU A 205 -20.16 6.79 -34.44
C GLU A 205 -20.06 5.26 -34.38
N SER A 206 -19.80 4.67 -33.21
CA SER A 206 -19.70 3.23 -33.06
C SER A 206 -21.05 2.55 -33.11
N VAL A 207 -21.34 1.84 -34.19
CA VAL A 207 -22.55 1.04 -34.39
C VAL A 207 -22.38 -0.43 -33.99
N ASN A 208 -21.16 -0.87 -33.71
CA ASN A 208 -20.90 -2.26 -33.34
C ASN A 208 -21.24 -2.49 -31.85
N PRO A 209 -22.22 -3.38 -31.52
CA PRO A 209 -22.65 -3.63 -30.15
C PRO A 209 -21.62 -4.39 -29.32
N THR A 210 -20.53 -4.88 -29.91
CA THR A 210 -19.47 -5.63 -29.23
C THR A 210 -18.08 -5.04 -29.47
N ALA A 211 -18.03 -3.73 -29.71
CA ALA A 211 -16.80 -3.01 -30.08
C ALA A 211 -15.77 -2.90 -28.95
N ALA A 212 -16.17 -3.16 -27.72
CA ALA A 212 -15.29 -3.01 -26.55
C ALA A 212 -15.48 -4.11 -25.51
N ILE A 213 -14.44 -4.32 -24.70
CA ILE A 213 -14.44 -5.23 -23.54
C ILE A 213 -14.13 -4.44 -22.27
N VAL A 214 -14.86 -4.72 -21.20
CA VAL A 214 -14.62 -4.18 -19.85
C VAL A 214 -13.39 -4.86 -19.24
N THR A 215 -12.50 -4.07 -18.63
CA THR A 215 -11.38 -4.52 -17.82
C THR A 215 -11.45 -3.88 -16.44
N GLU A 216 -10.60 -4.28 -15.51
CA GLU A 216 -10.54 -3.69 -14.16
C GLU A 216 -10.23 -2.19 -14.16
N THR A 217 -9.45 -1.72 -15.13
CA THR A 217 -8.90 -0.35 -15.16
C THR A 217 -9.36 0.48 -16.35
N GLY A 218 -10.22 -0.06 -17.23
CA GLY A 218 -10.65 0.63 -18.44
C GLY A 218 -11.39 -0.26 -19.43
N MET A 219 -11.37 0.15 -20.69
CA MET A 219 -12.02 -0.52 -21.81
C MET A 219 -11.01 -0.86 -22.91
N VAL A 220 -10.99 -2.12 -23.38
CA VAL A 220 -10.30 -2.50 -24.62
C VAL A 220 -11.24 -2.28 -25.80
N ALA A 221 -10.81 -1.52 -26.81
CA ALA A 221 -11.56 -1.22 -28.01
C ALA A 221 -10.94 -1.91 -29.23
N PHE A 222 -11.78 -2.50 -30.12
CA PHE A 222 -11.30 -3.29 -31.26
C PHE A 222 -11.21 -2.49 -32.57
N SER A 223 -11.92 -1.37 -32.68
CA SER A 223 -12.03 -0.61 -33.92
C SER A 223 -11.90 0.89 -33.73
N GLN A 224 -11.07 1.30 -32.75
CA GLN A 224 -10.80 2.69 -32.42
C GLN A 224 -9.32 3.03 -32.68
N GLU A 225 -9.00 4.32 -32.72
CA GLU A 225 -7.61 4.79 -32.86
C GLU A 225 -6.68 4.24 -31.78
N ARG A 226 -7.20 4.06 -30.58
CA ARG A 226 -6.50 3.46 -29.44
C ARG A 226 -7.18 2.13 -29.08
N SER A 227 -6.35 1.13 -28.78
CA SER A 227 -6.82 -0.19 -28.36
C SER A 227 -7.24 -0.26 -26.89
N PHE A 228 -6.92 0.75 -26.08
CA PHE A 228 -7.26 0.79 -24.66
C PHE A 228 -7.55 2.23 -24.21
N TYR A 229 -8.61 2.38 -23.41
CA TYR A 229 -9.04 3.62 -22.77
C TYR A 229 -9.19 3.34 -21.27
N ASN A 230 -8.41 4.02 -20.44
CA ASN A 230 -8.59 3.92 -18.99
C ASN A 230 -9.78 4.78 -18.52
N TRP A 231 -10.16 4.64 -17.24
CA TRP A 231 -11.30 5.38 -16.70
C TRP A 231 -11.12 6.90 -16.74
N ALA A 232 -9.87 7.39 -16.64
CA ALA A 232 -9.58 8.81 -16.76
C ALA A 232 -9.72 9.33 -18.21
N ASP A 233 -9.40 8.51 -19.20
CA ASP A 233 -9.64 8.82 -20.62
C ASP A 233 -11.14 8.97 -20.91
N LEU A 234 -11.98 8.14 -20.28
CA LEU A 234 -13.41 8.06 -20.53
C LEU A 234 -14.24 9.08 -19.73
N PHE A 235 -13.85 9.36 -18.49
CA PHE A 235 -14.64 10.17 -17.55
C PHE A 235 -13.93 11.41 -17.03
N GLY A 236 -12.67 11.59 -17.39
CA GLY A 236 -11.83 12.70 -16.97
C GLY A 236 -11.01 12.40 -15.70
N SER A 237 -9.82 12.95 -15.64
CA SER A 237 -8.88 12.76 -14.53
C SER A 237 -9.40 13.29 -13.19
N ASN A 238 -10.28 14.30 -13.21
CA ASN A 238 -10.86 14.84 -11.97
C ASN A 238 -11.75 13.83 -11.29
N TRP A 239 -12.61 13.11 -12.02
CA TRP A 239 -13.48 12.07 -11.46
C TRP A 239 -12.67 10.92 -10.82
N VAL A 240 -11.61 10.47 -11.51
CA VAL A 240 -10.72 9.43 -10.98
C VAL A 240 -10.03 9.92 -9.71
N ARG A 241 -9.60 11.18 -9.67
CA ARG A 241 -8.92 11.77 -8.50
C ARG A 241 -9.87 11.93 -7.32
N GLU A 242 -11.09 12.38 -7.52
CA GLU A 242 -12.12 12.45 -6.46
C GLU A 242 -12.35 11.06 -5.84
N PHE A 243 -12.47 10.04 -6.67
CA PHE A 243 -12.60 8.66 -6.20
C PHE A 243 -11.37 8.19 -5.42
N GLN A 244 -10.16 8.53 -5.86
CA GLN A 244 -8.93 8.21 -5.14
C GLN A 244 -8.84 8.92 -3.79
N GLU A 245 -9.27 10.18 -3.68
CA GLU A 245 -9.30 10.89 -2.39
C GLU A 245 -10.29 10.23 -1.41
N ASP A 246 -11.41 9.69 -1.86
CA ASP A 246 -12.33 8.88 -1.05
C ASP A 246 -11.65 7.59 -0.55
N GLN A 247 -10.87 6.91 -1.41
CA GLN A 247 -10.06 5.75 -1.01
C GLN A 247 -9.01 6.11 0.04
N TYR A 248 -8.32 7.24 -0.13
CA TYR A 248 -7.40 7.76 0.88
C TYR A 248 -8.12 8.06 2.19
N GLY A 249 -9.26 8.73 2.14
CA GLY A 249 -10.11 9.02 3.29
C GLY A 249 -10.50 7.75 4.04
N GLY A 250 -10.95 6.74 3.32
CA GLY A 250 -11.28 5.41 3.85
C GLY A 250 -10.09 4.74 4.53
N ALA A 251 -8.93 4.72 3.89
CA ALA A 251 -7.71 4.15 4.46
C ALA A 251 -7.29 4.92 5.72
N ILE A 252 -7.21 6.25 5.67
CA ILE A 252 -6.77 7.09 6.79
C ILE A 252 -7.72 6.93 8.00
N SER A 253 -9.03 6.91 7.77
CA SER A 253 -10.01 6.79 8.86
C SER A 253 -10.00 5.42 9.53
N SER A 254 -9.57 4.38 8.82
CA SER A 254 -9.59 2.99 9.31
C SER A 254 -8.40 2.60 10.18
N PHE A 255 -7.35 3.43 10.20
CA PHE A 255 -6.13 3.13 10.94
C PHE A 255 -5.79 4.19 11.99
N TRP A 256 -5.08 3.74 13.03
CA TRP A 256 -4.35 4.56 14.00
C TRP A 256 -2.89 4.13 14.05
N PHE A 257 -2.00 5.03 14.47
CA PHE A 257 -0.57 4.76 14.60
C PHE A 257 -0.06 5.18 15.98
N ASP A 258 0.62 4.26 16.70
CA ASP A 258 1.12 4.48 18.07
C ASP A 258 2.61 4.83 18.16
N GLY A 259 3.23 5.19 17.02
CA GLY A 259 4.67 5.41 16.92
C GLY A 259 5.45 4.17 16.48
N LYS A 260 4.87 2.98 16.59
CA LYS A 260 5.50 1.71 16.21
C LYS A 260 4.60 0.85 15.34
N TYR A 261 3.35 0.66 15.75
CA TYR A 261 2.38 -0.22 15.10
C TYR A 261 1.21 0.57 14.53
N TYR A 262 0.60 0.02 13.49
CA TYR A 262 -0.66 0.46 12.92
C TYR A 262 -1.80 -0.37 13.51
N TRP A 263 -2.86 0.30 13.97
CA TRP A 263 -4.01 -0.31 14.60
C TRP A 263 -5.21 -0.20 13.68
N ARG A 264 -5.86 -1.34 13.40
CA ARG A 264 -7.06 -1.44 12.57
C ARG A 264 -8.06 -2.38 13.22
N ARG A 265 -9.36 -2.15 12.99
CA ARG A 265 -10.41 -3.10 13.38
C ARG A 265 -10.44 -4.28 12.42
N ASP A 266 -10.51 -5.50 12.96
CA ASP A 266 -10.80 -6.71 12.19
C ASP A 266 -12.30 -6.82 11.86
N LEU A 267 -12.69 -7.88 11.14
CA LEU A 267 -14.09 -8.15 10.77
C LEU A 267 -15.03 -8.32 11.97
N GLU A 268 -14.49 -8.69 13.13
CA GLU A 268 -15.22 -8.82 14.37
C GLU A 268 -15.27 -7.49 15.15
N GLY A 269 -14.70 -6.42 14.64
CA GLY A 269 -14.60 -5.11 15.27
C GLY A 269 -13.50 -4.99 16.33
N LYS A 270 -12.56 -5.96 16.42
CA LYS A 270 -11.45 -5.95 17.37
C LYS A 270 -10.25 -5.17 16.83
N TRP A 271 -9.68 -4.31 17.64
CA TRP A 271 -8.44 -3.66 17.31
C TRP A 271 -7.30 -4.67 17.24
N ARG A 272 -6.60 -4.67 16.11
CA ARG A 272 -5.39 -5.46 15.87
C ARG A 272 -4.26 -4.54 15.51
N SER A 273 -3.10 -4.79 16.09
CA SER A 273 -1.86 -4.12 15.70
C SER A 273 -1.18 -4.88 14.58
N SER A 274 -0.54 -4.15 13.68
CA SER A 274 0.27 -4.70 12.61
C SER A 274 1.52 -3.85 12.37
N GLU A 275 2.57 -4.48 11.91
CA GLU A 275 3.77 -3.78 11.45
C GLU A 275 3.51 -3.05 10.12
N ALA A 276 4.36 -2.08 9.79
CA ALA A 276 4.22 -1.24 8.61
C ALA A 276 4.05 -2.02 7.30
N GLY A 277 4.76 -3.15 7.14
CA GLY A 277 4.65 -3.99 5.95
C GLY A 277 3.27 -4.62 5.79
N VAL A 278 2.70 -5.16 6.87
CA VAL A 278 1.37 -5.77 6.89
C VAL A 278 0.30 -4.70 6.70
N ALA A 279 0.39 -3.58 7.43
CA ALA A 279 -0.53 -2.46 7.27
C ALA A 279 -0.57 -1.93 5.83
N LYS A 280 0.59 -1.87 5.15
CA LYS A 280 0.68 -1.51 3.74
C LYS A 280 -0.07 -2.48 2.84
N GLN A 281 0.07 -3.80 3.07
CA GLN A 281 -0.67 -4.81 2.30
C GLN A 281 -2.18 -4.71 2.55
N ASP A 282 -2.59 -4.46 3.77
CA ASP A 282 -3.99 -4.23 4.12
C ASP A 282 -4.57 -2.99 3.40
N ILE A 283 -3.79 -1.90 3.32
CA ILE A 283 -4.18 -0.69 2.60
C ILE A 283 -4.33 -0.98 1.10
N ILE A 284 -3.39 -1.70 0.49
CA ILE A 284 -3.46 -2.09 -0.91
C ILE A 284 -4.69 -2.96 -1.17
N GLY A 285 -4.88 -4.03 -0.37
CA GLY A 285 -5.93 -5.02 -0.58
C GLY A 285 -7.34 -4.51 -0.27
N SER A 286 -7.50 -3.66 0.77
CA SER A 286 -8.82 -3.23 1.23
C SER A 286 -9.30 -1.93 0.60
N PHE A 287 -8.38 -1.07 0.16
CA PHE A 287 -8.71 0.26 -0.38
C PHE A 287 -8.30 0.45 -1.83
N GLY A 288 -7.67 -0.55 -2.45
CA GLY A 288 -7.27 -0.52 -3.86
C GLY A 288 -6.16 0.50 -4.19
N LEU A 289 -5.44 1.00 -3.18
CA LEU A 289 -4.35 1.96 -3.38
C LEU A 289 -3.11 1.24 -3.94
N SER A 290 -2.47 1.82 -4.95
CA SER A 290 -1.28 1.23 -5.58
C SER A 290 -0.10 1.12 -4.60
N GLY A 291 0.51 -0.05 -4.53
CA GLY A 291 1.76 -0.31 -3.81
C GLY A 291 3.02 0.06 -4.61
N ALA A 292 2.89 0.34 -5.90
CA ALA A 292 4.01 0.70 -6.76
C ALA A 292 4.35 2.20 -6.63
N PRO A 293 5.65 2.58 -6.63
CA PRO A 293 6.05 3.98 -6.66
C PRO A 293 5.51 4.71 -7.89
N ASP A 294 5.37 6.03 -7.82
CA ASP A 294 5.03 6.85 -8.97
C ASP A 294 6.13 6.85 -10.06
N LEU A 295 5.90 7.50 -11.19
CA LEU A 295 6.90 7.59 -12.27
C LEU A 295 8.18 8.31 -11.87
N ARG A 296 8.13 9.14 -10.84
CA ARG A 296 9.31 9.82 -10.28
C ARG A 296 10.12 8.90 -9.37
N GLY A 297 9.59 7.72 -9.04
CA GLY A 297 10.22 6.75 -8.16
C GLY A 297 10.14 7.14 -6.67
N THR A 298 9.21 8.01 -6.31
CA THR A 298 9.06 8.51 -4.94
C THR A 298 8.17 7.60 -4.10
N LEU A 299 7.02 8.05 -3.67
CA LEU A 299 6.12 7.29 -2.82
C LEU A 299 5.03 6.59 -3.64
N SER A 300 4.66 5.37 -3.24
CA SER A 300 3.43 4.75 -3.74
C SER A 300 2.19 5.40 -3.09
N GLN A 301 1.00 5.15 -3.66
CA GLN A 301 -0.25 5.61 -3.05
C GLN A 301 -0.44 5.03 -1.64
N ALA A 302 -0.10 3.76 -1.44
CA ALA A 302 -0.15 3.13 -0.12
C ALA A 302 0.85 3.77 0.86
N ASP A 303 2.08 4.11 0.41
CA ASP A 303 3.06 4.81 1.26
C ASP A 303 2.58 6.22 1.64
N GLU A 304 1.93 6.92 0.72
CA GLU A 304 1.33 8.23 0.99
C GLU A 304 0.18 8.13 2.00
N ALA A 305 -0.69 7.12 1.88
CA ALA A 305 -1.73 6.86 2.87
C ALA A 305 -1.12 6.59 4.26
N MET A 306 -0.10 5.75 4.33
CA MET A 306 0.62 5.47 5.57
C MET A 306 1.28 6.72 6.16
N ARG A 307 1.83 7.60 5.33
CA ARG A 307 2.37 8.89 5.77
C ARG A 307 1.27 9.76 6.37
N ARG A 308 0.13 9.91 5.68
CA ARG A 308 -1.02 10.69 6.16
C ARG A 308 -1.61 10.12 7.47
N ILE A 309 -1.63 8.79 7.65
CA ILE A 309 -2.02 8.15 8.91
C ILE A 309 -1.07 8.57 10.04
N ARG A 310 0.24 8.50 9.82
CA ARG A 310 1.23 8.93 10.81
C ARG A 310 1.13 10.41 11.16
N ASP A 311 0.76 11.26 10.20
CA ASP A 311 0.67 12.70 10.41
C ASP A 311 -0.62 13.12 11.12
N SER A 312 -1.75 12.41 10.89
CA SER A 312 -3.08 12.84 11.34
C SER A 312 -3.77 11.91 12.34
N ARG A 313 -3.40 10.62 12.36
CA ARG A 313 -4.03 9.56 13.15
C ARG A 313 -3.09 8.97 14.20
N ILE A 314 -2.25 9.80 14.79
CA ILE A 314 -1.32 9.37 15.84
C ILE A 314 -2.03 9.27 17.20
N ILE A 315 -1.66 8.26 17.96
CA ILE A 315 -2.06 8.02 19.34
C ILE A 315 -0.80 7.76 20.18
N ASP A 316 -0.88 8.03 21.48
CA ASP A 316 0.22 7.78 22.41
C ASP A 316 0.24 6.32 22.92
N ALA A 317 -0.92 5.69 23.05
CA ALA A 317 -1.04 4.30 23.47
C ALA A 317 -2.41 3.70 23.15
N PRO A 318 -2.49 2.38 22.88
CA PRO A 318 -3.74 1.62 22.95
C PRO A 318 -4.00 1.22 24.41
N ILE A 319 -5.16 1.58 24.96
CA ILE A 319 -5.55 1.24 26.33
C ILE A 319 -7.01 0.79 26.35
N PRO A 320 -7.36 -0.30 27.05
CA PRO A 320 -8.74 -0.70 27.22
C PRO A 320 -9.44 0.26 28.21
N CYS A 321 -10.22 1.21 27.70
CA CYS A 321 -11.07 2.08 28.52
C CYS A 321 -12.45 1.44 28.60
N LEU A 322 -12.70 0.73 29.72
CA LEU A 322 -13.90 -0.06 29.90
C LEU A 322 -15.14 0.83 29.88
N TYR A 323 -16.16 0.39 29.15
CA TYR A 323 -17.48 1.07 29.03
C TYR A 323 -17.48 2.47 28.42
N ASP A 324 -16.33 3.01 28.03
CA ASP A 324 -16.30 4.28 27.32
C ASP A 324 -16.59 4.03 25.82
N PRO A 325 -17.64 4.65 25.25
CA PRO A 325 -18.01 4.43 23.86
C PRO A 325 -17.08 5.15 22.87
N ARG A 326 -16.26 6.08 23.35
CA ARG A 326 -15.37 6.88 22.47
C ARG A 326 -14.22 6.02 21.97
N GLU A 327 -13.92 6.16 20.69
CA GLU A 327 -12.78 5.47 20.06
C GLU A 327 -11.45 6.02 20.54
N VAL A 328 -11.33 7.34 20.66
CA VAL A 328 -10.14 8.01 21.15
C VAL A 328 -10.48 8.94 22.29
N LEU A 329 -9.69 8.86 23.35
CA LEU A 329 -9.80 9.69 24.52
C LEU A 329 -8.53 10.52 24.73
N VAL A 330 -8.66 11.62 25.48
CA VAL A 330 -7.52 12.36 25.99
C VAL A 330 -7.45 12.14 27.50
N GLN A 331 -6.42 11.43 27.95
CA GLN A 331 -6.16 11.14 29.35
C GLN A 331 -4.80 11.69 29.75
N ASN A 332 -4.75 12.55 30.73
CA ASN A 332 -3.50 13.20 31.19
C ASN A 332 -2.67 13.81 30.06
N GLY A 333 -3.35 14.46 29.09
CA GLY A 333 -2.71 15.08 27.92
C GLY A 333 -2.28 14.09 26.82
N ARG A 334 -2.54 12.78 26.97
CA ARG A 334 -2.22 11.75 25.97
C ARG A 334 -3.46 11.34 25.20
N ARG A 335 -3.31 11.16 23.91
CA ARG A 335 -4.35 10.57 23.04
C ARG A 335 -4.29 9.05 23.12
N VAL A 336 -5.34 8.46 23.60
CA VAL A 336 -5.43 7.02 23.87
C VAL A 336 -6.46 6.40 22.93
N LEU A 337 -6.07 5.33 22.21
CA LEU A 337 -7.01 4.50 21.48
C LEU A 337 -7.70 3.52 22.43
N ASN A 338 -9.02 3.59 22.53
CA ASN A 338 -9.79 2.64 23.32
C ASN A 338 -9.89 1.30 22.60
N ILE A 339 -9.19 0.29 23.10
CA ILE A 339 -9.25 -1.07 22.56
C ILE A 339 -10.27 -1.96 23.27
N SER A 340 -11.01 -1.44 24.27
CA SER A 340 -12.04 -2.19 24.98
C SER A 340 -13.22 -2.53 24.07
N ARG A 341 -13.76 -3.74 24.28
CA ARG A 341 -14.95 -4.24 23.59
C ARG A 341 -16.13 -4.49 24.53
N LEU A 342 -15.89 -4.25 25.82
CA LEU A 342 -16.90 -4.56 26.80
C LEU A 342 -18.19 -3.81 26.48
N ARG A 343 -19.25 -4.55 26.34
CA ARG A 343 -20.60 -4.04 26.19
C ARG A 343 -21.42 -4.50 27.38
N LEU A 344 -21.87 -3.53 28.13
CA LEU A 344 -22.77 -3.79 29.22
C LEU A 344 -24.12 -4.24 28.66
N VAL A 345 -24.71 -5.28 29.28
CA VAL A 345 -26.09 -5.67 28.99
C VAL A 345 -26.98 -4.51 29.38
N GLN A 346 -27.76 -3.98 28.46
CA GLN A 346 -28.64 -2.86 28.73
C GLN A 346 -29.84 -3.30 29.57
N PRO A 347 -30.34 -2.45 30.51
CA PRO A 347 -31.54 -2.78 31.29
C PRO A 347 -32.74 -2.90 30.36
N ALA A 348 -33.56 -3.91 30.59
CA ALA A 348 -34.87 -4.01 29.92
C ALA A 348 -35.82 -2.94 30.45
N GLU A 349 -36.66 -2.43 29.56
CA GLU A 349 -37.77 -1.54 29.98
C GLU A 349 -38.84 -2.33 30.74
N GLY A 350 -39.40 -1.73 31.74
CA GLY A 350 -40.48 -2.29 32.54
C GLY A 350 -40.15 -2.38 34.03
N ASN A 351 -41.17 -2.64 34.82
CA ASN A 351 -41.05 -2.88 36.24
C ASN A 351 -41.49 -4.32 36.54
N HIS A 352 -40.50 -5.19 36.73
CA HIS A 352 -40.74 -6.60 37.00
C HIS A 352 -40.51 -6.91 38.48
N ALA A 353 -41.39 -7.72 39.05
CA ALA A 353 -41.18 -8.26 40.40
C ALA A 353 -39.95 -9.19 40.41
N TRP A 354 -39.32 -9.32 41.58
CA TRP A 354 -38.18 -10.21 41.75
C TRP A 354 -38.51 -11.64 41.28
N GLY A 355 -37.73 -12.15 40.35
CA GLY A 355 -37.87 -13.49 39.78
C GLY A 355 -38.90 -13.65 38.67
N GLU A 356 -39.75 -12.63 38.39
CA GLU A 356 -40.78 -12.74 37.37
C GLU A 356 -40.22 -13.01 35.96
N GLY A 357 -39.21 -12.26 35.57
CA GLY A 357 -38.56 -12.44 34.27
C GLY A 357 -37.36 -13.41 34.25
N PHE A 358 -36.92 -13.89 35.42
CA PHE A 358 -35.70 -14.71 35.57
C PHE A 358 -35.81 -15.70 36.76
N PRO A 359 -36.81 -16.57 36.75
CA PRO A 359 -37.17 -17.43 37.91
C PRO A 359 -36.02 -18.37 38.31
N TRP A 360 -35.22 -18.83 37.34
CA TRP A 360 -34.07 -19.69 37.64
C TRP A 360 -32.99 -18.96 38.45
N ILE A 361 -32.56 -17.78 37.98
CA ILE A 361 -31.54 -16.96 38.68
C ILE A 361 -32.02 -16.55 40.05
N ALA A 362 -33.26 -16.09 40.18
CA ALA A 362 -33.84 -15.66 41.44
C ALA A 362 -33.83 -16.84 42.44
N ASN A 363 -34.40 -17.99 42.07
CA ASN A 363 -34.41 -19.18 42.93
C ASN A 363 -33.02 -19.68 43.30
N PHE A 364 -32.04 -19.56 42.37
CA PHE A 364 -30.65 -19.90 42.66
C PHE A 364 -30.05 -18.97 43.71
N LEU A 365 -30.22 -17.64 43.56
CA LEU A 365 -29.70 -16.64 44.48
C LEU A 365 -30.38 -16.70 45.85
N ASP A 366 -31.70 -16.83 45.90
CA ASP A 366 -32.47 -16.99 47.11
C ASP A 366 -31.98 -18.20 47.92
N LYS A 367 -31.78 -19.36 47.28
CA LYS A 367 -31.28 -20.56 47.96
C LYS A 367 -29.81 -20.51 48.32
N ALA A 368 -28.99 -19.79 47.59
CA ALA A 368 -27.54 -19.69 47.84
C ALA A 368 -27.23 -18.69 48.95
N LEU A 369 -28.04 -17.65 49.15
CA LEU A 369 -27.72 -16.50 49.97
C LEU A 369 -28.68 -16.32 51.15
N ASP A 370 -29.79 -17.06 51.23
CA ASP A 370 -30.67 -17.13 52.37
C ASP A 370 -30.11 -18.17 53.38
N PRO A 371 -30.09 -17.96 54.70
CA PRO A 371 -30.94 -17.08 55.53
C PRO A 371 -30.24 -15.82 56.08
N HIS A 372 -29.21 -15.29 55.47
CA HIS A 372 -28.33 -14.29 56.07
C HIS A 372 -28.50 -12.83 55.54
N ASP A 373 -29.63 -12.50 54.94
CA ASP A 373 -29.82 -11.19 54.25
C ASP A 373 -28.75 -10.83 53.24
N SER A 374 -27.89 -11.79 52.91
CA SER A 374 -26.73 -11.61 52.00
C SER A 374 -27.14 -11.25 50.58
N LEU A 375 -28.35 -11.64 50.15
CA LEU A 375 -28.88 -11.29 48.84
C LEU A 375 -29.03 -9.78 48.69
N THR A 376 -29.56 -9.08 49.72
CA THR A 376 -29.73 -7.63 49.68
C THR A 376 -28.38 -6.91 49.52
N TYR A 377 -27.37 -7.32 50.25
CA TYR A 377 -26.03 -6.74 50.13
C TYR A 377 -25.40 -7.03 48.78
N LEU A 378 -25.53 -8.25 48.28
CA LEU A 378 -25.01 -8.63 46.95
C LEU A 378 -25.68 -7.81 45.84
N MET A 379 -27.01 -7.65 45.91
CA MET A 379 -27.75 -6.88 44.91
C MET A 379 -27.43 -5.40 44.99
N ALA A 380 -27.20 -4.83 46.16
CA ALA A 380 -26.75 -3.45 46.33
C ALA A 380 -25.35 -3.24 45.77
N TRP A 381 -24.43 -4.20 46.00
CA TRP A 381 -23.08 -4.19 45.41
C TRP A 381 -23.15 -4.27 43.89
N LEU A 382 -23.88 -5.22 43.32
CA LEU A 382 -24.02 -5.41 41.89
C LEU A 382 -24.65 -4.18 41.21
N LYS A 383 -25.73 -3.62 41.82
CA LYS A 383 -26.37 -2.39 41.34
C LYS A 383 -25.38 -1.23 41.28
N ARG A 384 -24.55 -1.05 42.31
CA ARG A 384 -23.56 0.03 42.36
C ARG A 384 -22.58 -0.07 41.17
N PHE A 385 -22.03 -1.25 40.91
CA PHE A 385 -21.09 -1.45 39.83
C PHE A 385 -21.75 -1.36 38.47
N TYR A 386 -22.92 -1.95 38.31
CA TYR A 386 -23.68 -1.90 37.09
C TYR A 386 -24.07 -0.45 36.71
N CYS A 387 -24.61 0.32 37.63
CA CYS A 387 -24.95 1.73 37.40
C CYS A 387 -23.72 2.57 37.12
N SER A 388 -22.62 2.36 37.84
CA SER A 388 -21.33 3.02 37.56
C SER A 388 -20.83 2.74 36.14
N ALA A 389 -20.90 1.48 35.69
CA ALA A 389 -20.53 1.08 34.35
C ALA A 389 -21.48 1.68 33.30
N LEU A 390 -22.79 1.69 33.55
CA LEU A 390 -23.80 2.25 32.65
C LEU A 390 -23.63 3.77 32.48
N GLU A 391 -23.25 4.49 33.55
CA GLU A 391 -22.95 5.92 33.52
C GLU A 391 -21.56 6.25 32.96
N GLY A 392 -20.74 5.25 32.66
CA GLY A 392 -19.33 5.42 32.24
C GLY A 392 -18.45 6.05 33.32
N ARG A 393 -18.91 5.99 34.59
CA ARG A 393 -18.23 6.57 35.75
C ARG A 393 -17.73 5.49 36.70
N LEU A 394 -16.50 5.07 36.51
CA LEU A 394 -15.89 4.08 37.39
C LEU A 394 -15.72 4.64 38.81
N VAL A 395 -16.22 3.91 39.79
CA VAL A 395 -16.08 4.23 41.20
C VAL A 395 -15.26 3.17 41.92
N PRO A 396 -14.45 3.53 42.91
CA PRO A 396 -13.82 2.56 43.80
C PRO A 396 -14.84 1.65 44.47
N GLY A 397 -14.56 0.37 44.53
CA GLY A 397 -15.46 -0.62 45.08
C GLY A 397 -14.78 -1.66 45.94
N GLN A 398 -15.58 -2.56 46.51
CA GLN A 398 -15.16 -3.66 47.36
C GLN A 398 -15.17 -4.96 46.54
N ALA A 399 -14.27 -5.87 46.84
CA ALA A 399 -14.35 -7.24 46.37
C ALA A 399 -15.48 -7.98 47.08
N VAL A 400 -16.14 -8.90 46.41
CA VAL A 400 -17.12 -9.81 46.98
C VAL A 400 -16.46 -11.16 47.25
N PHE A 401 -16.56 -11.63 48.47
CA PHE A 401 -16.10 -12.98 48.83
C PHE A 401 -17.34 -13.87 49.04
N ILE A 402 -17.41 -14.98 48.30
CA ILE A 402 -18.49 -15.94 48.38
C ILE A 402 -17.94 -17.24 48.95
N ALA A 403 -18.23 -17.50 50.20
CA ALA A 403 -17.85 -18.74 50.92
C ALA A 403 -19.02 -19.74 50.95
N GLY A 404 -18.70 -21.01 51.01
CA GLY A 404 -19.69 -22.08 51.14
C GLY A 404 -19.21 -23.42 50.57
N PRO A 405 -20.00 -24.49 50.72
CA PRO A 405 -19.63 -25.82 50.27
C PRO A 405 -19.36 -25.91 48.77
N VAL A 406 -18.52 -26.89 48.38
CA VAL A 406 -18.25 -27.21 46.97
C VAL A 406 -19.54 -27.58 46.24
N GLY A 407 -19.61 -27.24 44.93
CA GLY A 407 -20.77 -27.60 44.10
C GLY A 407 -22.01 -26.72 44.27
N LYS A 408 -21.93 -25.61 45.00
CA LYS A 408 -23.08 -24.68 45.22
C LYS A 408 -23.16 -23.54 44.20
N GLY A 409 -22.35 -23.57 43.13
CA GLY A 409 -22.46 -22.63 42.01
C GLY A 409 -21.71 -21.30 42.20
N LYS A 410 -20.79 -21.17 43.17
CA LYS A 410 -20.00 -19.94 43.38
C LYS A 410 -19.28 -19.47 42.10
N THR A 411 -18.51 -20.37 41.49
CA THR A 411 -17.80 -20.09 40.23
C THR A 411 -18.77 -19.77 39.07
N LEU A 412 -19.90 -20.48 39.01
CA LEU A 412 -20.95 -20.20 38.01
C LEU A 412 -21.48 -18.78 38.15
N PHE A 413 -21.75 -18.31 39.41
CA PHE A 413 -22.22 -16.97 39.67
C PHE A 413 -21.23 -15.92 39.15
N GLY A 414 -19.97 -15.99 39.52
CA GLY A 414 -18.93 -15.03 39.12
C GLY A 414 -18.66 -15.07 37.61
N SER A 415 -18.32 -16.27 37.09
CA SER A 415 -17.81 -16.42 35.74
C SER A 415 -18.88 -16.43 34.63
N ARG A 416 -20.15 -16.73 34.97
CA ARG A 416 -21.24 -16.81 33.97
C ARG A 416 -22.32 -15.78 34.17
N ILE A 417 -22.76 -15.52 35.39
CA ILE A 417 -23.85 -14.55 35.64
C ILE A 417 -23.29 -13.11 35.68
N VAL A 418 -22.35 -12.85 36.62
CA VAL A 418 -21.81 -11.49 36.79
C VAL A 418 -20.94 -11.07 35.60
N ALA A 419 -20.06 -11.95 35.14
CA ALA A 419 -19.23 -11.67 34.00
C ALA A 419 -20.06 -11.38 32.74
N SER A 420 -21.10 -12.17 32.45
CA SER A 420 -21.99 -11.91 31.30
C SER A 420 -22.76 -10.60 31.44
N LEU A 421 -23.26 -10.27 32.63
CA LEU A 421 -23.94 -9.01 32.88
C LEU A 421 -23.04 -7.81 32.65
N MET A 422 -21.77 -7.90 33.06
CA MET A 422 -20.78 -6.85 32.98
C MET A 422 -19.99 -6.86 31.64
N GLY A 423 -20.37 -7.70 30.70
CA GLY A 423 -19.78 -7.74 29.35
C GLY A 423 -18.49 -8.53 29.21
N GLY A 424 -17.95 -9.09 30.31
CA GLY A 424 -16.76 -9.94 30.26
C GLY A 424 -16.09 -10.15 31.62
N GLY A 425 -15.49 -11.31 31.79
CA GLY A 425 -14.69 -11.66 32.96
C GLY A 425 -13.58 -12.63 32.63
N SER A 426 -12.54 -12.65 33.45
CA SER A 426 -11.41 -13.58 33.33
C SER A 426 -11.06 -14.17 34.71
N ASP A 427 -10.39 -15.32 34.69
CA ASP A 427 -9.80 -15.90 35.88
C ASP A 427 -8.53 -15.12 36.24
N ALA A 428 -8.51 -14.56 37.44
CA ALA A 428 -7.38 -13.79 37.98
C ALA A 428 -6.58 -14.57 39.03
N SER A 429 -6.86 -15.87 39.24
CA SER A 429 -6.25 -16.68 40.29
C SER A 429 -4.72 -16.74 40.14
N ASP A 430 -4.22 -16.99 38.93
CA ASP A 430 -2.79 -17.06 38.69
C ASP A 430 -2.07 -15.73 38.93
N TYR A 431 -2.72 -14.61 38.65
CA TYR A 431 -2.13 -13.29 38.89
C TYR A 431 -2.14 -12.92 40.38
N LEU A 432 -3.28 -13.09 41.07
CA LEU A 432 -3.44 -12.62 42.44
C LEU A 432 -2.92 -13.59 43.48
N VAL A 433 -2.95 -14.91 43.20
CA VAL A 433 -2.56 -15.95 44.16
C VAL A 433 -1.17 -16.49 43.84
N ASN A 434 -0.87 -16.79 42.58
CA ASN A 434 0.38 -17.42 42.15
C ASN A 434 1.49 -16.44 41.71
N GLY A 435 1.19 -15.13 41.69
CA GLY A 435 2.17 -14.09 41.37
C GLY A 435 2.64 -14.07 39.92
N SER A 436 1.81 -14.57 38.98
CA SER A 436 2.11 -14.51 37.56
C SER A 436 2.26 -13.06 37.08
N ALA A 437 3.29 -12.78 36.29
CA ALA A 437 3.48 -11.49 35.65
C ALA A 437 2.58 -11.28 34.40
N PHE A 438 1.94 -12.34 33.90
CA PHE A 438 1.09 -12.30 32.71
C PHE A 438 -0.34 -11.92 33.10
N ASN A 439 -0.70 -10.66 32.89
CA ASN A 439 -1.99 -10.09 33.34
C ASN A 439 -2.67 -9.21 32.27
N ALA A 440 -2.17 -9.16 31.04
CA ALA A 440 -2.69 -8.27 30.00
C ALA A 440 -4.19 -8.46 29.76
N GLU A 441 -4.68 -9.71 29.76
CA GLU A 441 -6.08 -10.05 29.54
C GLU A 441 -7.01 -9.54 30.66
N LEU A 442 -6.47 -9.36 31.87
CA LEU A 442 -7.26 -8.87 33.01
C LEU A 442 -7.65 -7.39 32.84
N PHE A 443 -6.88 -6.62 32.09
CA PHE A 443 -7.19 -5.21 31.83
C PHE A 443 -8.29 -5.04 30.77
N GLU A 444 -8.57 -6.08 29.99
CA GLU A 444 -9.59 -6.07 28.94
C GLU A 444 -10.98 -6.49 29.46
N VAL A 445 -11.11 -6.91 30.72
CA VAL A 445 -12.36 -7.43 31.31
C VAL A 445 -12.76 -6.64 32.54
N ALA A 446 -14.08 -6.66 32.84
CA ALA A 446 -14.64 -5.94 33.97
C ALA A 446 -14.69 -6.77 35.27
N VAL A 447 -14.71 -8.08 35.15
CA VAL A 447 -14.88 -8.98 36.31
C VAL A 447 -13.66 -9.89 36.43
N TRP A 448 -12.99 -9.80 37.56
CA TRP A 448 -11.89 -10.69 37.90
C TRP A 448 -12.46 -11.75 38.87
N ASN A 449 -12.43 -12.99 38.41
CA ASN A 449 -12.80 -14.14 39.23
C ASN A 449 -11.53 -14.74 39.81
N VAL A 450 -11.57 -15.00 41.13
CA VAL A 450 -10.48 -15.71 41.81
C VAL A 450 -11.12 -16.95 42.44
N ASP A 451 -10.68 -18.12 41.99
CA ASP A 451 -11.14 -19.40 42.56
C ASP A 451 -10.11 -19.94 43.56
N ASP A 452 -10.55 -20.69 44.56
CA ASP A 452 -9.72 -21.27 45.60
C ASP A 452 -8.98 -22.54 45.18
N SER A 453 -9.04 -22.87 43.89
CA SER A 453 -8.39 -24.04 43.33
C SER A 453 -6.86 -23.91 43.38
N SER A 454 -6.17 -24.61 44.22
CA SER A 454 -4.80 -25.05 44.12
C SER A 454 -3.72 -24.47 45.05
N SER A 455 -3.92 -23.33 45.73
CA SER A 455 -2.89 -22.86 46.68
C SER A 455 -2.90 -23.51 48.06
N ALA A 456 -3.88 -24.36 48.33
CA ALA A 456 -3.98 -25.08 49.60
C ALA A 456 -2.88 -26.14 49.83
N ASN A 457 -2.09 -26.46 48.81
CA ASN A 457 -1.04 -27.48 48.88
C ASN A 457 0.37 -26.89 49.08
N SER A 458 0.53 -25.59 49.29
CA SER A 458 1.85 -24.97 49.47
C SER A 458 2.09 -24.41 50.88
N MET A 459 1.25 -24.77 51.86
CA MET A 459 1.50 -24.52 53.30
C MET A 459 1.63 -25.85 54.05
N GLU A 460 2.55 -26.72 53.63
CA GLU A 460 3.18 -27.71 54.47
C GLU A 460 4.67 -27.44 54.59
#